data_79829a6809ee25d5d815d5c02c2e16ca
#
_entry.id   79829a6809ee25d5d815d5c02c2e16ca
#
_cell.length_a   1.000
_cell.length_b   1.000
_cell.length_c   1.000
_cell.angle_alpha   90.00
_cell.angle_beta   90.00
_cell.angle_gamma   90.00
#
_symmetry.space_group_name_H-M   'P 1'
#
loop_
_entity.id
_entity.type
_entity.pdbx_description
1 polymer ?
#
loop_
_entity_poly.entity_id
_entity_poly.type
_entity_poly.pdbx_seq_one_letter_code
_entity_poly.pdbx_strand_id
1 'polypeptide(L)'
;ANYNTNIVEKYVYSYSPDVGSKCLYKETSFVKKGQKIELPTVIPGVKNVKWIKTEELDELIKNGYIINTDTGSYYFEADAEVDDSVPPTDDNNGSTGGNNNQTTTDGNKGNNEGTKLSSDKIQEAVAAITTAKAGDTYTVDMSDATVVPKDVLEAAKGKDVDIVLDMNGYKWTINGNNIQADNLKDINLSVDTDSDAIPDDVISELAGNNPVKQISLAYSGDFGFKASLTYNIGSEYAGKYGNLYYYDSTGRMIFQNAGAIDADGNISLNFSHASEYAVVIADYAVTTDNADNTATGGIATGDSTPIALYAVLCVMAIALAGIAAVTRKKNV
;
A
#
# COMPACT_ATOMS: atom_id res chain seq x y z
N ALA A 1 -5.77 4.41 29.41
CA ALA A 1 -5.11 5.71 29.38
C ALA A 1 -5.68 6.49 28.19
N ASN A 2 -6.29 7.67 28.44
CA ASN A 2 -6.75 8.56 27.36
C ASN A 2 -5.52 9.07 26.62
N TYR A 3 -5.31 8.64 25.40
CA TYR A 3 -4.28 9.21 24.52
C TYR A 3 -4.84 10.49 23.89
N ASN A 4 -4.53 11.61 24.52
CA ASN A 4 -4.82 12.92 23.98
C ASN A 4 -3.81 13.22 22.88
N THR A 5 -4.17 12.90 21.63
CA THR A 5 -3.38 13.23 20.44
C THR A 5 -4.15 14.15 19.52
N ASN A 6 -3.42 15.04 18.86
CA ASN A 6 -3.94 15.93 17.84
C ASN A 6 -3.60 15.35 16.46
N ILE A 7 -4.52 15.46 15.51
CA ILE A 7 -4.27 15.15 14.11
C ILE A 7 -3.80 16.42 13.42
N VAL A 8 -2.65 16.39 12.78
CA VAL A 8 -2.10 17.50 12.00
C VAL A 8 -1.99 17.08 10.56
N GLU A 9 -2.73 17.73 9.69
CA GLU A 9 -2.70 17.51 8.25
C GLU A 9 -2.08 18.71 7.54
N LYS A 10 -1.14 18.44 6.63
CA LYS A 10 -0.41 19.44 5.86
C LYS A 10 -0.55 19.10 4.38
N TYR A 11 -0.97 20.08 3.61
CA TYR A 11 -1.15 19.94 2.15
C TYR A 11 -0.43 21.07 1.43
N VAL A 12 0.23 20.74 0.34
CA VAL A 12 0.84 21.73 -0.57
C VAL A 12 0.26 21.52 -1.96
N TYR A 13 -0.32 22.56 -2.51
CA TYR A 13 -0.95 22.55 -3.81
C TYR A 13 -0.24 23.46 -4.81
N SER A 14 -0.23 23.07 -6.08
CA SER A 14 -0.03 23.99 -7.18
C SER A 14 -1.38 24.27 -7.85
N TYR A 15 -1.61 25.50 -8.21
CA TYR A 15 -2.78 25.92 -8.97
C TYR A 15 -2.40 26.27 -10.41
N SER A 16 -3.11 25.70 -11.38
CA SER A 16 -3.03 26.06 -12.78
C SER A 16 -4.43 26.41 -13.28
N PRO A 17 -4.62 27.55 -13.98
CA PRO A 17 -5.92 27.93 -14.54
C PRO A 17 -6.51 26.88 -15.50
N ASP A 18 -5.65 26.11 -16.18
CA ASP A 18 -6.05 25.15 -17.20
C ASP A 18 -6.35 23.76 -16.65
N VAL A 19 -5.79 23.39 -15.48
CA VAL A 19 -5.82 22.01 -14.94
C VAL A 19 -6.41 21.96 -13.51
N GLY A 20 -6.59 23.13 -12.86
CA GLY A 20 -7.05 23.21 -11.48
C GLY A 20 -5.93 22.99 -10.45
N SER A 21 -6.31 22.62 -9.24
CA SER A 21 -5.37 22.38 -8.13
C SER A 21 -4.79 20.98 -8.19
N LYS A 22 -3.46 20.87 -8.08
CA LYS A 22 -2.73 19.61 -7.95
C LYS A 22 -2.05 19.55 -6.59
N CYS A 23 -2.32 18.49 -5.83
CA CYS A 23 -1.61 18.24 -4.58
C CYS A 23 -0.19 17.77 -4.88
N LEU A 24 0.79 18.53 -4.39
CA LEU A 24 2.22 18.25 -4.57
C LEU A 24 2.83 17.54 -3.36
N TYR A 25 2.24 17.75 -2.17
CA TYR A 25 2.69 17.16 -0.93
C TYR A 25 1.51 17.00 0.03
N LYS A 26 1.49 15.88 0.72
CA LYS A 26 0.54 15.61 1.80
C LYS A 26 1.28 14.91 2.94
N GLU A 27 1.02 15.36 4.17
CA GLU A 27 1.48 14.71 5.39
C GLU A 27 0.36 14.73 6.41
N THR A 28 0.15 13.61 7.08
CA THR A 28 -0.73 13.50 8.26
C THR A 28 0.12 13.02 9.41
N SER A 29 0.13 13.77 10.52
CA SER A 29 0.88 13.42 11.71
C SER A 29 -0.01 13.49 12.96
N PHE A 30 0.34 12.68 13.96
CA PHE A 30 -0.35 12.61 15.24
C PHE A 30 0.57 13.17 16.31
N VAL A 31 0.14 14.26 16.93
CA VAL A 31 1.00 15.09 17.76
C VAL A 31 0.40 15.23 19.15
N LYS A 32 1.18 14.97 20.20
CA LYS A 32 0.76 15.19 21.59
C LYS A 32 0.87 16.67 21.94
N LYS A 33 0.06 17.10 22.91
CA LYS A 33 0.22 18.42 23.51
C LYS A 33 1.63 18.66 23.99
N GLY A 34 2.17 19.81 23.67
CA GLY A 34 3.55 20.21 23.98
C GLY A 34 4.58 19.81 22.94
N GLN A 35 4.22 19.00 21.94
CA GLN A 35 5.14 18.68 20.85
C GLN A 35 5.14 19.76 19.78
N LYS A 36 6.33 19.98 19.21
CA LYS A 36 6.55 20.90 18.12
C LYS A 36 6.25 20.22 16.80
N ILE A 37 5.61 20.94 15.88
CA ILE A 37 5.43 20.53 14.49
C ILE A 37 6.29 21.37 13.56
N GLU A 38 6.59 20.86 12.39
CA GLU A 38 7.29 21.59 11.34
C GLU A 38 6.37 21.78 10.15
N LEU A 39 6.43 22.95 9.53
CA LEU A 39 5.80 23.23 8.25
C LEU A 39 6.91 23.28 7.20
N PRO A 40 7.10 22.25 6.37
CA PRO A 40 8.22 22.20 5.45
C PRO A 40 8.14 23.31 4.39
N THR A 41 9.24 24.00 4.19
CA THR A 41 9.41 25.00 3.12
C THR A 41 10.31 24.49 2.00
N VAL A 42 10.99 23.38 2.24
CA VAL A 42 11.82 22.68 1.26
C VAL A 42 11.22 21.30 1.05
N ILE A 43 10.67 21.05 -0.13
CA ILE A 43 10.03 19.80 -0.54
C ILE A 43 10.64 19.42 -1.90
N PRO A 44 11.15 18.20 -2.09
CA PRO A 44 11.74 17.78 -3.36
C PRO A 44 10.76 17.96 -4.53
N GLY A 45 11.24 18.57 -5.63
CA GLY A 45 10.42 18.83 -6.82
C GLY A 45 9.37 19.94 -6.67
N VAL A 46 9.44 20.71 -5.57
CA VAL A 46 8.50 21.81 -5.28
C VAL A 46 9.27 23.08 -4.93
N LYS A 47 8.86 24.20 -5.50
CA LYS A 47 9.42 25.52 -5.21
C LYS A 47 8.35 26.50 -4.77
N ASN A 48 8.79 27.59 -4.14
CA ASN A 48 7.94 28.70 -3.72
C ASN A 48 6.83 28.30 -2.73
N VAL A 49 7.10 27.36 -1.83
CA VAL A 49 6.14 26.91 -0.81
C VAL A 49 5.76 28.07 0.10
N LYS A 50 4.47 28.41 0.14
CA LYS A 50 3.90 29.48 0.96
C LYS A 50 2.69 28.97 1.73
N TRP A 51 2.84 28.81 3.03
CA TRP A 51 1.73 28.41 3.90
C TRP A 51 0.67 29.48 3.95
N ILE A 52 -0.59 29.10 3.71
CA ILE A 52 -1.74 29.99 3.69
C ILE A 52 -2.02 30.46 5.12
N LYS A 53 -2.10 31.77 5.30
CA LYS A 53 -2.40 32.37 6.60
C LYS A 53 -3.84 32.10 7.01
N THR A 54 -3.99 31.41 8.13
CA THR A 54 -5.24 31.18 8.83
C THR A 54 -5.07 31.60 10.29
N GLU A 55 -6.15 31.78 11.03
CA GLU A 55 -6.09 32.06 12.47
C GLU A 55 -5.35 30.94 13.22
N GLU A 56 -5.55 29.70 12.78
CA GLU A 56 -4.91 28.50 13.33
C GLU A 56 -3.40 28.50 13.11
N LEU A 57 -2.94 28.91 11.92
CA LEU A 57 -1.51 29.05 11.61
C LEU A 57 -0.89 30.20 12.41
N ASP A 58 -1.58 31.34 12.54
CA ASP A 58 -1.08 32.48 13.32
C ASP A 58 -0.96 32.12 14.79
N GLU A 59 -1.91 31.35 15.35
CA GLU A 59 -1.83 30.84 16.71
C GLU A 59 -0.68 29.83 16.88
N LEU A 60 -0.50 28.93 15.93
CA LEU A 60 0.62 27.98 15.93
C LEU A 60 1.97 28.69 15.91
N ILE A 61 2.14 29.69 15.06
CA ILE A 61 3.37 30.52 15.01
C ILE A 61 3.61 31.22 16.32
N LYS A 62 2.56 31.84 16.91
CA LYS A 62 2.65 32.52 18.20
C LYS A 62 3.07 31.59 19.35
N ASN A 63 2.69 30.34 19.28
CA ASN A 63 3.05 29.27 20.22
C ASN A 63 4.39 28.58 19.90
N GLY A 64 5.18 29.11 18.98
CA GLY A 64 6.48 28.56 18.59
C GLY A 64 6.38 27.20 17.88
N TYR A 65 5.30 27.00 17.15
CA TYR A 65 4.96 25.73 16.46
C TYR A 65 4.65 24.57 17.41
N ILE A 66 4.22 24.87 18.64
CA ILE A 66 3.88 23.86 19.66
C ILE A 66 2.35 23.70 19.71
N ILE A 67 1.90 22.44 19.65
CA ILE A 67 0.48 22.09 19.83
C ILE A 67 0.11 22.20 21.31
N ASN A 68 -0.85 23.06 21.63
CA ASN A 68 -1.24 23.36 23.01
C ASN A 68 -2.53 22.70 23.48
N THR A 69 -3.21 21.97 22.59
CA THR A 69 -4.46 21.27 22.91
C THR A 69 -4.19 19.80 23.28
N ASP A 70 -5.05 19.22 24.10
CA ASP A 70 -4.97 17.82 24.48
C ASP A 70 -5.44 16.91 23.33
N THR A 71 -6.48 17.34 22.58
CA THR A 71 -7.02 16.69 21.38
C THR A 71 -7.53 17.74 20.41
N GLY A 72 -7.37 17.51 19.12
CA GLY A 72 -7.86 18.40 18.07
C GLY A 72 -7.44 17.93 16.69
N SER A 73 -7.96 18.62 15.67
CA SER A 73 -7.51 18.44 14.28
C SER A 73 -7.03 19.79 13.77
N TYR A 74 -5.86 19.81 13.17
CA TYR A 74 -5.21 20.98 12.59
C TYR A 74 -5.04 20.73 11.10
N TYR A 75 -5.39 21.70 10.29
CA TYR A 75 -5.30 21.62 8.84
C TYR A 75 -4.52 22.81 8.30
N PHE A 76 -3.39 22.53 7.65
CA PHE A 76 -2.52 23.56 7.06
C PHE A 76 -2.39 23.33 5.57
N GLU A 77 -2.62 24.39 4.80
CA GLU A 77 -2.44 24.41 3.34
C GLU A 77 -1.32 25.35 2.94
N ALA A 78 -0.64 25.03 1.87
CA ALA A 78 0.32 25.92 1.22
C ALA A 78 0.11 25.93 -0.28
N ASP A 79 0.33 27.12 -0.88
CA ASP A 79 0.50 27.29 -2.31
C ASP A 79 1.96 27.04 -2.68
N ALA A 80 2.19 26.42 -3.83
CA ALA A 80 3.52 26.17 -4.35
C ALA A 80 3.52 26.03 -5.87
N GLU A 81 4.70 25.92 -6.44
CA GLU A 81 4.92 25.66 -7.85
C GLU A 81 5.71 24.36 -8.02
N VAL A 82 5.46 23.65 -9.11
CA VAL A 82 6.33 22.53 -9.51
C VAL A 82 7.70 23.09 -9.87
N ASP A 83 8.76 22.47 -9.35
CA ASP A 83 10.12 22.85 -9.70
C ASP A 83 10.58 22.08 -10.95
N ASP A 84 10.31 22.66 -12.13
CA ASP A 84 10.73 22.09 -13.41
C ASP A 84 12.26 22.20 -13.65
N SER A 85 13.01 22.86 -12.76
CA SER A 85 14.47 22.92 -12.83
C SER A 85 15.16 21.67 -12.30
N VAL A 86 14.43 20.82 -11.56
CA VAL A 86 14.85 19.46 -11.28
C VAL A 86 14.47 18.64 -12.53
N PRO A 87 15.44 18.20 -13.36
CA PRO A 87 15.12 17.41 -14.54
C PRO A 87 14.28 16.22 -14.10
N PRO A 88 13.23 15.83 -14.89
CA PRO A 88 12.74 14.48 -14.75
C PRO A 88 13.96 13.58 -14.91
N THR A 89 14.18 12.67 -14.01
CA THR A 89 15.22 11.65 -14.15
C THR A 89 14.85 10.80 -15.37
N ASP A 90 15.28 11.27 -16.54
CA ASP A 90 15.34 10.49 -17.76
C ASP A 90 16.50 9.51 -17.59
N ASP A 91 16.18 8.30 -17.14
CA ASP A 91 17.09 7.17 -17.19
C ASP A 91 17.23 6.67 -18.63
N ASN A 92 18.10 7.35 -19.38
CA ASN A 92 18.71 6.78 -20.55
C ASN A 92 20.16 7.27 -20.63
N ASN A 93 21.10 6.57 -20.02
CA ASN A 93 22.36 6.25 -20.68
C ASN A 93 23.16 5.20 -19.92
N GLY A 94 23.62 4.24 -20.67
CA GLY A 94 24.36 3.08 -20.24
C GLY A 94 25.83 3.35 -19.89
N SER A 95 26.35 2.37 -19.17
CA SER A 95 27.74 1.87 -19.18
C SER A 95 28.82 2.73 -18.55
N THR A 96 29.37 2.32 -17.47
CA THR A 96 30.66 1.63 -17.24
C THR A 96 31.10 1.75 -15.79
N GLY A 97 31.31 0.62 -15.18
CA GLY A 97 32.38 0.20 -14.30
C GLY A 97 32.86 1.09 -13.15
N GLY A 98 32.79 0.54 -11.95
CA GLY A 98 33.58 1.06 -10.81
C GLY A 98 33.04 0.62 -9.45
N ASN A 99 33.58 -0.49 -8.99
CA ASN A 99 33.45 -1.03 -7.65
C ASN A 99 33.77 0.05 -6.59
N ASN A 100 32.89 0.30 -5.60
CA ASN A 100 33.33 0.54 -4.23
C ASN A 100 32.18 0.37 -3.24
N ASN A 101 32.41 -0.57 -2.36
CA ASN A 101 31.69 -0.92 -1.17
C ASN A 101 31.69 0.27 -0.18
N GLN A 102 30.51 0.78 0.19
CA GLN A 102 30.36 1.47 1.48
C GLN A 102 28.90 1.40 1.93
N THR A 103 28.68 0.63 2.97
CA THR A 103 27.47 0.50 3.75
C THR A 103 27.13 1.85 4.40
N THR A 104 26.01 2.45 4.02
CA THR A 104 25.31 3.42 4.86
C THR A 104 23.83 3.09 4.82
N THR A 105 23.35 2.71 5.97
CA THR A 105 21.93 2.53 6.30
C THR A 105 21.25 3.90 6.21
N ASP A 106 20.52 4.14 5.14
CA ASP A 106 19.57 5.25 5.08
C ASP A 106 18.31 4.76 4.37
N GLY A 107 17.22 4.76 5.12
CA GLY A 107 15.91 4.27 4.67
C GLY A 107 15.27 5.18 3.65
N ASN A 108 15.69 5.09 2.40
CA ASN A 108 14.99 5.66 1.27
C ASN A 108 14.64 4.56 0.26
N LYS A 109 13.52 3.85 0.52
CA LYS A 109 12.91 2.97 -0.47
C LYS A 109 12.03 3.82 -1.40
N GLY A 110 12.64 4.38 -2.43
CA GLY A 110 11.97 5.18 -3.45
C GLY A 110 12.35 4.76 -4.85
N ASN A 111 12.59 3.45 -5.09
CA ASN A 111 12.91 2.96 -6.43
C ASN A 111 11.84 1.97 -6.86
N ASN A 112 11.06 2.38 -7.87
CA ASN A 112 10.21 1.49 -8.65
C ASN A 112 11.08 0.61 -9.59
N GLU A 113 12.34 0.41 -9.21
CA GLU A 113 13.28 -0.44 -9.91
C GLU A 113 12.91 -1.90 -9.70
N GLY A 114 12.70 -2.59 -10.80
CA GLY A 114 12.36 -4.00 -10.83
C GLY A 114 12.47 -4.52 -12.26
N THR A 115 12.38 -5.82 -12.43
CA THR A 115 12.40 -6.43 -13.76
C THR A 115 11.08 -6.18 -14.47
N LYS A 116 11.12 -5.60 -15.67
CA LYS A 116 9.93 -5.35 -16.49
C LYS A 116 9.52 -6.59 -17.27
N LEU A 117 8.23 -6.74 -17.48
CA LEU A 117 7.66 -7.74 -18.37
C LEU A 117 8.06 -7.43 -19.82
N SER A 118 8.31 -8.46 -20.64
CA SER A 118 8.65 -8.28 -22.06
C SER A 118 7.50 -7.66 -22.85
N SER A 119 7.82 -6.89 -23.89
CA SER A 119 6.82 -6.22 -24.72
C SER A 119 5.81 -7.21 -25.33
N ASP A 120 6.23 -8.40 -25.71
CA ASP A 120 5.35 -9.43 -26.29
C ASP A 120 4.33 -9.92 -25.26
N LYS A 121 4.76 -10.20 -24.02
CA LYS A 121 3.87 -10.60 -22.93
C LYS A 121 2.91 -9.48 -22.53
N ILE A 122 3.36 -8.20 -22.58
CA ILE A 122 2.49 -7.05 -22.33
C ILE A 122 1.39 -6.98 -23.40
N GLN A 123 1.75 -7.10 -24.68
CA GLN A 123 0.78 -7.04 -25.79
C GLN A 123 -0.22 -8.19 -25.72
N GLU A 124 0.23 -9.41 -25.40
CA GLU A 124 -0.63 -10.57 -25.20
C GLU A 124 -1.63 -10.35 -24.06
N ALA A 125 -1.17 -9.88 -22.89
CA ALA A 125 -2.01 -9.59 -21.75
C ALA A 125 -3.04 -8.51 -22.07
N VAL A 126 -2.63 -7.40 -22.68
CA VAL A 126 -3.52 -6.29 -23.07
C VAL A 126 -4.58 -6.77 -24.05
N ALA A 127 -4.22 -7.57 -25.06
CA ALA A 127 -5.17 -8.09 -26.06
C ALA A 127 -6.21 -9.02 -25.40
N ALA A 128 -5.76 -9.92 -24.52
CA ALA A 128 -6.64 -10.85 -23.81
C ALA A 128 -7.61 -10.11 -22.87
N ILE A 129 -7.10 -9.20 -22.05
CA ILE A 129 -7.89 -8.39 -21.11
C ILE A 129 -8.87 -7.49 -21.86
N THR A 130 -8.47 -6.95 -23.01
CA THR A 130 -9.36 -6.08 -23.82
C THR A 130 -10.58 -6.82 -24.32
N THR A 131 -10.46 -8.10 -24.67
CA THR A 131 -11.53 -8.95 -25.20
C THR A 131 -12.25 -9.78 -24.13
N ALA A 132 -11.76 -9.75 -22.88
CA ALA A 132 -12.35 -10.46 -21.75
C ALA A 132 -13.79 -9.99 -21.46
N LYS A 133 -14.61 -10.91 -20.96
CA LYS A 133 -15.99 -10.67 -20.55
C LYS A 133 -16.05 -10.44 -19.05
N ALA A 134 -17.14 -9.82 -18.60
CA ALA A 134 -17.38 -9.67 -17.16
C ALA A 134 -17.37 -11.04 -16.45
N GLY A 135 -16.61 -11.10 -15.35
CA GLY A 135 -16.38 -12.31 -14.56
C GLY A 135 -15.24 -13.20 -15.07
N ASP A 136 -14.58 -12.84 -16.17
CA ASP A 136 -13.40 -13.58 -16.63
C ASP A 136 -12.21 -13.30 -15.74
N THR A 137 -11.30 -14.31 -15.65
CA THR A 137 -9.99 -14.18 -15.00
C THR A 137 -8.90 -14.39 -16.04
N TYR A 138 -7.95 -13.47 -16.08
CA TYR A 138 -6.77 -13.59 -16.91
C TYR A 138 -5.51 -13.66 -16.06
N THR A 139 -4.70 -14.69 -16.25
CA THR A 139 -3.43 -14.85 -15.53
C THR A 139 -2.27 -14.37 -16.41
N VAL A 140 -1.51 -13.42 -15.89
CA VAL A 140 -0.25 -12.95 -16.46
C VAL A 140 0.88 -13.70 -15.78
N ASP A 141 1.60 -14.53 -16.54
CA ASP A 141 2.84 -15.14 -16.08
C ASP A 141 3.93 -14.04 -16.03
N MET A 142 4.21 -13.55 -14.83
CA MET A 142 5.23 -12.53 -14.60
C MET A 142 6.65 -13.12 -14.66
N SER A 143 6.83 -14.43 -14.47
CA SER A 143 8.14 -15.08 -14.36
C SER A 143 9.02 -14.35 -13.33
N ASP A 144 10.16 -13.78 -13.76
CA ASP A 144 11.04 -12.97 -12.90
C ASP A 144 10.73 -11.47 -12.94
N ALA A 145 9.68 -11.06 -13.69
CA ALA A 145 9.26 -9.66 -13.73
C ALA A 145 8.51 -9.30 -12.45
N THR A 146 8.81 -8.13 -11.91
CA THR A 146 8.18 -7.60 -10.70
C THR A 146 7.41 -6.31 -10.96
N VAL A 147 7.69 -5.64 -12.09
CA VAL A 147 7.03 -4.40 -12.50
C VAL A 147 5.83 -4.72 -13.36
N VAL A 148 4.66 -4.39 -12.85
CA VAL A 148 3.38 -4.49 -13.57
C VAL A 148 3.24 -3.27 -14.48
N PRO A 149 3.11 -3.46 -15.80
CA PRO A 149 2.98 -2.35 -16.73
C PRO A 149 1.65 -1.64 -16.59
N LYS A 150 1.67 -0.32 -16.67
CA LYS A 150 0.45 0.52 -16.67
C LYS A 150 -0.54 0.07 -17.76
N ASP A 151 -0.05 -0.34 -18.92
CA ASP A 151 -0.88 -0.72 -20.07
C ASP A 151 -1.79 -1.92 -19.74
N VAL A 152 -1.30 -2.87 -18.91
CA VAL A 152 -2.09 -4.01 -18.41
C VAL A 152 -3.19 -3.52 -17.47
N LEU A 153 -2.86 -2.58 -16.56
CA LEU A 153 -3.82 -1.99 -15.63
C LEU A 153 -4.87 -1.13 -16.38
N GLU A 154 -4.44 -0.33 -17.36
CA GLU A 154 -5.32 0.48 -18.21
C GLU A 154 -6.28 -0.38 -19.02
N ALA A 155 -5.83 -1.50 -19.56
CA ALA A 155 -6.68 -2.42 -20.33
C ALA A 155 -7.81 -3.04 -19.48
N ALA A 156 -7.59 -3.20 -18.17
CA ALA A 156 -8.58 -3.76 -17.24
C ALA A 156 -9.45 -2.70 -16.57
N LYS A 157 -8.99 -1.45 -16.47
CA LYS A 157 -9.68 -0.38 -15.73
C LYS A 157 -11.17 -0.30 -16.08
N GLY A 158 -12.01 -0.34 -15.04
CA GLY A 158 -13.47 -0.26 -15.15
C GLY A 158 -14.15 -1.51 -15.71
N LYS A 159 -13.44 -2.62 -15.84
CA LYS A 159 -14.01 -3.91 -16.26
C LYS A 159 -14.15 -4.84 -15.06
N ASP A 160 -15.19 -5.64 -15.04
CA ASP A 160 -15.33 -6.75 -14.10
C ASP A 160 -14.52 -7.96 -14.59
N VAL A 161 -13.18 -7.81 -14.56
CA VAL A 161 -12.22 -8.83 -14.96
C VAL A 161 -11.15 -8.91 -13.89
N ASP A 162 -10.84 -10.13 -13.46
CA ASP A 162 -9.74 -10.36 -12.53
C ASP A 162 -8.43 -10.58 -13.29
N ILE A 163 -7.42 -9.77 -12.99
CA ILE A 163 -6.05 -9.98 -13.42
C ILE A 163 -5.32 -10.69 -12.28
N VAL A 164 -4.80 -11.88 -12.56
CA VAL A 164 -3.91 -12.60 -11.67
C VAL A 164 -2.48 -12.46 -12.18
N LEU A 165 -1.65 -11.76 -11.41
CA LEU A 165 -0.22 -11.65 -11.69
C LEU A 165 0.47 -12.80 -10.97
N ASP A 166 0.89 -13.82 -11.72
CA ASP A 166 1.56 -15.01 -11.17
C ASP A 166 3.06 -14.71 -11.04
N MET A 167 3.45 -14.35 -9.82
CA MET A 167 4.81 -14.01 -9.45
C MET A 167 5.54 -15.26 -8.93
N ASN A 168 6.85 -15.18 -8.80
CA ASN A 168 7.63 -16.29 -8.26
C ASN A 168 7.37 -16.45 -6.74
N GLY A 169 6.50 -17.40 -6.39
CA GLY A 169 6.16 -17.76 -5.00
C GLY A 169 4.97 -17.04 -4.38
N TYR A 170 4.36 -16.07 -5.07
CA TYR A 170 3.15 -15.37 -4.63
C TYR A 170 2.34 -14.88 -5.83
N LYS A 171 1.10 -14.45 -5.57
CA LYS A 171 0.20 -13.94 -6.61
C LYS A 171 -0.47 -12.66 -6.16
N TRP A 172 -0.59 -11.70 -7.10
CA TRP A 172 -1.47 -10.56 -6.93
C TRP A 172 -2.72 -10.75 -7.77
N THR A 173 -3.89 -10.49 -7.19
CA THR A 173 -5.17 -10.45 -7.90
C THR A 173 -5.72 -9.04 -7.86
N ILE A 174 -6.02 -8.48 -9.04
CA ILE A 174 -6.56 -7.12 -9.21
C ILE A 174 -7.84 -7.23 -10.03
N ASN A 175 -8.98 -6.83 -9.49
CA ASN A 175 -10.19 -6.67 -10.29
C ASN A 175 -10.19 -5.29 -10.94
N GLY A 176 -10.48 -5.23 -12.25
CA GLY A 176 -10.45 -3.99 -13.01
C GLY A 176 -11.39 -2.89 -12.50
N ASN A 177 -12.52 -3.27 -11.86
CA ASN A 177 -13.41 -2.31 -11.20
C ASN A 177 -12.77 -1.61 -9.99
N ASN A 178 -11.72 -2.19 -9.41
CA ASN A 178 -11.00 -1.62 -8.29
C ASN A 178 -9.89 -0.64 -8.71
N ILE A 179 -9.65 -0.49 -10.01
CA ILE A 179 -8.66 0.45 -10.55
C ILE A 179 -9.31 1.82 -10.69
N GLN A 180 -8.99 2.75 -9.79
CA GLN A 180 -9.62 4.05 -9.70
C GLN A 180 -8.72 5.20 -10.19
N ALA A 181 -7.40 5.04 -10.15
CA ALA A 181 -6.46 6.08 -10.53
C ALA A 181 -6.60 6.49 -12.01
N ASP A 182 -6.61 7.81 -12.28
CA ASP A 182 -6.65 8.34 -13.64
C ASP A 182 -5.28 8.32 -14.32
N ASN A 183 -4.20 8.40 -13.53
CA ASN A 183 -2.82 8.40 -14.00
C ASN A 183 -2.11 7.13 -13.51
N LEU A 184 -2.39 6.00 -14.13
CA LEU A 184 -1.71 4.75 -13.85
C LEU A 184 -0.24 4.83 -14.28
N LYS A 185 0.62 4.16 -13.50
CA LYS A 185 2.06 4.04 -13.76
C LYS A 185 2.46 2.58 -13.73
N ASP A 186 3.62 2.28 -14.29
CA ASP A 186 4.28 1.02 -14.01
C ASP A 186 4.52 0.91 -12.51
N ILE A 187 4.20 -0.23 -11.91
CA ILE A 187 4.29 -0.41 -10.45
C ILE A 187 5.05 -1.69 -10.11
N ASN A 188 6.07 -1.57 -9.27
CA ASN A 188 6.81 -2.72 -8.75
C ASN A 188 6.04 -3.36 -7.59
N LEU A 189 5.45 -4.53 -7.82
CA LEU A 189 4.72 -5.31 -6.84
C LEU A 189 5.55 -6.45 -6.24
N SER A 190 6.88 -6.28 -6.20
CA SER A 190 7.76 -7.20 -5.48
C SER A 190 7.45 -7.19 -3.98
N VAL A 191 7.45 -8.38 -3.40
CA VAL A 191 7.15 -8.62 -1.97
C VAL A 191 8.35 -9.31 -1.33
N ASP A 192 8.82 -8.75 -0.22
CA ASP A 192 9.73 -9.40 0.71
C ASP A 192 8.90 -9.94 1.89
N THR A 193 8.85 -11.26 2.02
CA THR A 193 8.08 -11.95 3.09
C THR A 193 8.93 -12.31 4.30
N ASP A 194 10.22 -12.01 4.27
CA ASP A 194 11.19 -12.22 5.36
C ASP A 194 11.77 -10.88 5.84
N SER A 195 11.01 -9.79 5.68
CA SER A 195 11.40 -8.46 6.16
C SER A 195 11.56 -8.42 7.68
N ASP A 196 12.49 -7.60 8.14
CA ASP A 196 12.71 -7.24 9.55
C ASP A 196 12.70 -5.72 9.76
N ALA A 197 12.03 -5.00 8.86
CA ALA A 197 12.07 -3.54 8.80
C ALA A 197 11.30 -2.86 9.96
N ILE A 198 10.33 -3.54 10.57
CA ILE A 198 9.59 -3.01 11.72
C ILE A 198 10.37 -3.35 13.00
N PRO A 199 10.61 -2.37 13.89
CA PRO A 199 11.36 -2.59 15.12
C PRO A 199 10.78 -3.71 16.01
N ASP A 200 11.63 -4.50 16.64
CA ASP A 200 11.27 -5.66 17.46
C ASP A 200 10.38 -5.31 18.65
N ASP A 201 10.55 -4.14 19.24
CA ASP A 201 9.72 -3.67 20.35
C ASP A 201 8.29 -3.39 19.89
N VAL A 202 8.11 -2.80 18.70
CA VAL A 202 6.79 -2.57 18.08
C VAL A 202 6.11 -3.90 17.76
N ILE A 203 6.84 -4.85 17.17
CA ILE A 203 6.32 -6.19 16.86
C ILE A 203 5.93 -6.94 18.15
N SER A 204 6.78 -6.87 19.18
CA SER A 204 6.51 -7.55 20.45
C SER A 204 5.30 -6.97 21.18
N GLU A 205 5.10 -5.66 21.13
CA GLU A 205 3.93 -5.00 21.68
C GLU A 205 2.65 -5.38 20.92
N LEU A 206 2.71 -5.42 19.57
CA LEU A 206 1.58 -5.76 18.73
C LEU A 206 1.13 -7.22 18.93
N ALA A 207 2.07 -8.14 18.92
CA ALA A 207 1.79 -9.56 18.81
C ALA A 207 1.60 -10.27 20.14
N GLY A 208 2.21 -9.76 21.21
CA GLY A 208 2.32 -10.47 22.48
C GLY A 208 3.03 -11.82 22.30
N ASN A 209 2.31 -12.92 22.46
CA ASN A 209 2.84 -14.28 22.26
C ASN A 209 2.47 -14.92 20.92
N ASN A 210 1.78 -14.19 20.05
CA ASN A 210 1.37 -14.72 18.75
C ASN A 210 2.55 -14.70 17.75
N PRO A 211 2.64 -15.71 16.85
CA PRO A 211 3.58 -15.65 15.74
C PRO A 211 3.32 -14.45 14.83
N VAL A 212 4.39 -13.87 14.31
CA VAL A 212 4.33 -12.74 13.37
C VAL A 212 5.20 -13.02 12.16
N LYS A 213 4.73 -12.58 10.99
CA LYS A 213 5.52 -12.46 9.78
C LYS A 213 5.51 -11.01 9.33
N GLN A 214 6.66 -10.48 8.95
CA GLN A 214 6.74 -9.14 8.38
C GLN A 214 6.77 -9.21 6.86
N ILE A 215 6.14 -8.23 6.20
CA ILE A 215 6.09 -8.09 4.75
C ILE A 215 6.52 -6.67 4.40
N SER A 216 7.42 -6.56 3.44
CA SER A 216 7.82 -5.29 2.86
C SER A 216 7.49 -5.28 1.37
N LEU A 217 6.86 -4.20 0.90
CA LEU A 217 6.55 -4.00 -0.51
C LEU A 217 7.54 -3.03 -1.14
N ALA A 218 8.07 -3.38 -2.33
CA ALA A 218 9.14 -2.62 -2.96
C ALA A 218 8.70 -1.23 -3.46
N TYR A 219 7.43 -1.06 -3.83
CA TYR A 219 6.88 0.24 -4.22
C TYR A 219 6.76 1.16 -3.00
N SER A 220 6.61 2.45 -3.22
CA SER A 220 6.32 3.42 -2.15
C SER A 220 5.08 4.23 -2.49
N GLY A 221 4.07 4.18 -1.61
CA GLY A 221 2.83 4.94 -1.70
C GLY A 221 1.63 4.16 -2.20
N ASP A 222 0.61 4.91 -2.63
CA ASP A 222 -0.69 4.39 -3.07
C ASP A 222 -0.58 3.69 -4.43
N PHE A 223 -1.23 2.53 -4.58
CA PHE A 223 -1.27 1.79 -5.85
C PHE A 223 -2.20 2.45 -6.88
N GLY A 224 -3.19 3.22 -6.44
CA GLY A 224 -4.30 3.67 -7.26
C GLY A 224 -5.34 2.57 -7.57
N PHE A 225 -5.21 1.42 -6.93
CA PHE A 225 -6.13 0.29 -6.99
C PHE A 225 -6.08 -0.54 -5.70
N LYS A 226 -7.08 -1.41 -5.53
CA LYS A 226 -7.06 -2.45 -4.48
C LYS A 226 -6.64 -3.76 -5.10
N ALA A 227 -5.74 -4.48 -4.43
CA ALA A 227 -5.23 -5.77 -4.86
C ALA A 227 -5.21 -6.78 -3.70
N SER A 228 -5.35 -8.06 -4.00
CA SER A 228 -5.21 -9.15 -3.05
C SER A 228 -3.89 -9.86 -3.30
N LEU A 229 -3.04 -9.95 -2.28
CA LEU A 229 -1.82 -10.75 -2.27
C LEU A 229 -2.13 -12.12 -1.70
N THR A 230 -1.83 -13.18 -2.46
CA THR A 230 -1.88 -14.57 -2.00
C THR A 230 -0.47 -15.12 -1.95
N TYR A 231 -0.05 -15.62 -0.79
CA TYR A 231 1.27 -16.21 -0.59
C TYR A 231 1.22 -17.29 0.49
N ASN A 232 2.25 -18.13 0.56
CA ASN A 232 2.37 -19.16 1.59
C ASN A 232 3.02 -18.57 2.84
N ILE A 233 2.31 -18.64 3.99
CA ILE A 233 2.78 -18.14 5.29
C ILE A 233 3.26 -19.28 6.20
N GLY A 234 2.98 -20.53 5.82
CA GLY A 234 3.36 -21.74 6.53
C GLY A 234 2.18 -22.65 6.84
N SER A 235 2.28 -23.91 6.44
CA SER A 235 1.23 -24.91 6.69
C SER A 235 1.04 -25.24 8.18
N GLU A 236 2.01 -24.93 9.04
CA GLU A 236 1.91 -25.04 10.51
C GLU A 236 0.87 -24.08 11.10
N TYR A 237 0.44 -23.07 10.32
CA TYR A 237 -0.58 -22.10 10.73
C TYR A 237 -1.96 -22.41 10.13
N ALA A 238 -2.12 -23.54 9.44
CA ALA A 238 -3.39 -23.92 8.82
C ALA A 238 -4.57 -23.88 9.82
N GLY A 239 -5.68 -23.30 9.36
CA GLY A 239 -6.89 -23.11 10.16
C GLY A 239 -6.87 -21.91 11.12
N LYS A 240 -5.77 -21.16 11.18
CA LYS A 240 -5.66 -19.88 11.88
C LYS A 240 -5.98 -18.71 10.94
N TYR A 241 -5.85 -17.50 11.47
CA TYR A 241 -6.05 -16.24 10.74
C TYR A 241 -4.77 -15.41 10.79
N GLY A 242 -4.40 -14.82 9.67
CA GLY A 242 -3.40 -13.77 9.62
C GLY A 242 -4.08 -12.40 9.64
N ASN A 243 -3.75 -11.61 10.64
CA ASN A 243 -4.26 -10.25 10.85
C ASN A 243 -3.21 -9.26 10.36
N LEU A 244 -3.51 -8.53 9.28
CA LEU A 244 -2.59 -7.59 8.63
C LEU A 244 -2.62 -6.24 9.31
N TYR A 245 -1.46 -5.74 9.66
CA TYR A 245 -1.25 -4.41 10.21
C TYR A 245 -0.24 -3.64 9.37
N TYR A 246 -0.51 -2.38 9.14
CA TYR A 246 0.34 -1.41 8.48
C TYR A 246 1.19 -0.65 9.51
N TYR A 247 2.49 -0.57 9.28
CA TYR A 247 3.40 0.24 10.08
C TYR A 247 3.46 1.65 9.51
N ASP A 248 2.89 2.62 10.22
CA ASP A 248 2.80 4.00 9.76
C ASP A 248 4.07 4.82 10.06
N SER A 249 4.20 5.97 9.43
CA SER A 249 5.34 6.88 9.61
C SER A 249 5.47 7.45 11.03
N THR A 250 4.46 7.24 11.89
CA THR A 250 4.48 7.66 13.31
C THR A 250 4.89 6.53 14.25
N GLY A 251 5.23 5.36 13.69
CA GLY A 251 5.65 4.19 14.47
C GLY A 251 4.50 3.38 15.05
N ARG A 252 3.29 3.47 14.49
CA ARG A 252 2.12 2.74 14.96
C ARG A 252 1.73 1.63 14.00
N MET A 253 1.14 0.59 14.57
CA MET A 253 0.56 -0.50 13.82
C MET A 253 -0.95 -0.27 13.64
N ILE A 254 -1.40 -0.21 12.40
CA ILE A 254 -2.80 0.06 12.03
C ILE A 254 -3.39 -1.17 11.37
N PHE A 255 -4.43 -1.75 11.97
CA PHE A 255 -5.12 -2.91 11.41
C PHE A 255 -5.69 -2.59 10.02
N GLN A 256 -5.50 -3.50 9.07
CA GLN A 256 -5.99 -3.38 7.71
C GLN A 256 -7.11 -4.37 7.42
N ASN A 257 -6.80 -5.64 7.45
CA ASN A 257 -7.73 -6.73 7.21
C ASN A 257 -7.17 -8.05 7.77
N ALA A 258 -7.99 -9.10 7.72
CA ALA A 258 -7.60 -10.44 8.12
C ALA A 258 -7.96 -11.45 7.05
N GLY A 259 -7.15 -12.50 6.91
CA GLY A 259 -7.37 -13.64 6.04
C GLY A 259 -7.28 -14.96 6.78
N ALA A 260 -8.10 -15.94 6.39
CA ALA A 260 -7.95 -17.32 6.87
C ALA A 260 -6.75 -17.99 6.17
N ILE A 261 -6.02 -18.80 6.92
CA ILE A 261 -4.90 -19.60 6.42
C ILE A 261 -5.45 -20.98 6.03
N ASP A 262 -5.30 -21.34 4.76
CA ASP A 262 -5.80 -22.60 4.23
C ASP A 262 -4.97 -23.82 4.70
N ALA A 263 -5.39 -25.03 4.29
CA ALA A 263 -4.73 -26.29 4.69
C ALA A 263 -3.28 -26.40 4.18
N ASP A 264 -2.95 -25.71 3.10
CA ASP A 264 -1.61 -25.69 2.50
C ASP A 264 -0.74 -24.56 3.06
N GLY A 265 -1.29 -23.71 3.93
CA GLY A 265 -0.61 -22.57 4.56
C GLY A 265 -0.67 -21.30 3.72
N ASN A 266 -1.55 -21.22 2.71
CA ASN A 266 -1.71 -19.99 1.94
C ASN A 266 -2.68 -19.04 2.63
N ILE A 267 -2.40 -17.75 2.47
CA ILE A 267 -3.24 -16.66 2.95
C ILE A 267 -3.44 -15.64 1.83
N SER A 268 -4.63 -15.03 1.80
CA SER A 268 -4.93 -13.90 0.91
C SER A 268 -5.26 -12.68 1.74
N LEU A 269 -4.53 -11.58 1.50
CA LEU A 269 -4.65 -10.30 2.21
C LEU A 269 -4.78 -9.16 1.22
N ASN A 270 -5.54 -8.12 1.59
CA ASN A 270 -5.83 -6.98 0.71
C ASN A 270 -4.92 -5.79 1.01
N PHE A 271 -4.47 -5.15 -0.06
CA PHE A 271 -3.58 -3.99 -0.04
C PHE A 271 -4.07 -2.91 -0.99
N SER A 272 -3.83 -1.65 -0.66
CA SER A 272 -4.07 -0.49 -1.52
C SER A 272 -2.86 0.42 -1.66
N HIS A 273 -1.86 0.25 -0.80
CA HIS A 273 -0.61 1.01 -0.82
C HIS A 273 0.57 0.11 -0.44
N ALA A 274 1.77 0.55 -0.77
CA ALA A 274 2.99 -0.11 -0.39
C ALA A 274 3.59 0.50 0.86
N SER A 275 4.05 -0.36 1.77
CA SER A 275 4.71 -0.02 3.02
C SER A 275 5.32 -1.25 3.67
N GLU A 276 5.68 -1.10 4.95
CA GLU A 276 6.01 -2.20 5.85
C GLU A 276 4.75 -2.69 6.57
N TYR A 277 4.60 -4.00 6.65
CA TYR A 277 3.45 -4.65 7.25
C TYR A 277 3.84 -5.78 8.18
N ALA A 278 3.00 -6.05 9.18
CA ALA A 278 3.08 -7.24 10.01
C ALA A 278 1.79 -8.06 9.91
N VAL A 279 1.94 -9.38 9.80
CA VAL A 279 0.83 -10.32 9.85
C VAL A 279 0.91 -11.08 11.17
N VAL A 280 0.01 -10.77 12.10
CA VAL A 280 -0.11 -11.45 13.38
C VAL A 280 -1.00 -12.68 13.20
N ILE A 281 -0.49 -13.86 13.53
CA ILE A 281 -1.18 -15.14 13.34
C ILE A 281 -1.89 -15.52 14.64
N ALA A 282 -3.22 -15.60 14.59
CA ALA A 282 -4.06 -15.87 15.75
C ALA A 282 -5.16 -16.89 15.44
N ASP A 283 -5.81 -17.40 16.48
CA ASP A 283 -6.94 -18.33 16.34
C ASP A 283 -8.25 -17.64 15.92
N TYR A 284 -8.24 -16.30 15.78
CA TYR A 284 -9.38 -15.49 15.38
C TYR A 284 -8.98 -14.39 14.43
N ALA A 285 -9.92 -13.99 13.58
CA ALA A 285 -9.78 -12.79 12.75
C ALA A 285 -10.12 -11.56 13.61
N VAL A 286 -9.25 -10.57 13.60
CA VAL A 286 -9.57 -9.23 14.11
C VAL A 286 -10.57 -8.58 13.16
N THR A 287 -11.59 -7.95 13.74
CA THR A 287 -12.55 -7.13 12.99
C THR A 287 -12.42 -5.68 13.44
N THR A 288 -12.92 -4.75 12.67
CA THR A 288 -12.92 -3.33 13.04
C THR A 288 -13.62 -3.08 14.38
N ASP A 289 -14.63 -3.89 14.73
CA ASP A 289 -15.35 -3.80 16.00
C ASP A 289 -14.54 -4.36 17.18
N ASN A 290 -13.58 -5.25 16.92
CA ASN A 290 -12.71 -5.87 17.93
C ASN A 290 -11.32 -5.23 18.01
N ALA A 291 -10.97 -4.40 17.02
CA ALA A 291 -9.64 -3.80 16.93
C ALA A 291 -9.35 -2.86 18.11
N ASP A 292 -10.37 -2.18 18.64
CA ASP A 292 -10.25 -1.29 19.80
C ASP A 292 -9.92 -2.00 21.13
N ASN A 293 -10.10 -3.32 21.21
CA ASN A 293 -9.94 -4.08 22.47
C ASN A 293 -8.63 -4.85 22.60
N THR A 294 -7.81 -4.96 21.55
CA THR A 294 -6.63 -5.86 21.55
C THR A 294 -5.28 -5.15 21.53
N ALA A 295 -5.25 -3.82 21.39
CA ALA A 295 -3.98 -3.11 21.38
C ALA A 295 -3.93 -2.02 22.45
N THR A 296 -2.93 -2.12 23.31
CA THR A 296 -2.52 -1.05 24.24
C THR A 296 -1.81 0.11 23.54
N GLY A 297 -1.85 0.17 22.21
CA GLY A 297 -1.37 1.27 21.39
C GLY A 297 -2.40 1.58 20.32
N GLY A 298 -2.94 2.80 20.33
CA GLY A 298 -4.12 3.28 19.59
C GLY A 298 -4.26 2.77 18.17
N ILE A 299 -5.33 2.03 17.92
CA ILE A 299 -5.72 1.55 16.60
C ILE A 299 -6.64 2.58 15.97
N ALA A 300 -6.22 3.13 14.82
CA ALA A 300 -7.10 3.91 13.96
C ALA A 300 -7.64 2.99 12.85
N THR A 301 -8.96 2.82 12.78
CA THR A 301 -9.63 2.06 11.73
C THR A 301 -9.87 2.95 10.52
N GLY A 302 -9.22 2.66 9.40
CA GLY A 302 -9.50 3.29 8.11
C GLY A 302 -10.34 2.40 7.22
N ASP A 303 -11.49 2.88 6.84
CA ASP A 303 -12.46 2.39 5.86
C ASP A 303 -13.52 1.38 6.37
N SER A 304 -14.76 1.84 6.41
CA SER A 304 -15.97 1.12 6.84
C SER A 304 -16.68 0.32 5.75
N THR A 305 -15.97 -0.20 4.74
CA THR A 305 -16.58 -1.08 3.74
C THR A 305 -16.67 -2.51 4.28
N PRO A 306 -17.81 -3.21 4.21
CA PRO A 306 -17.96 -4.56 4.75
C PRO A 306 -17.18 -5.58 3.92
N ILE A 307 -15.90 -5.76 4.26
CA ILE A 307 -14.93 -6.61 3.55
C ILE A 307 -15.25 -8.11 3.72
N ALA A 308 -16.01 -8.48 4.74
CA ALA A 308 -16.43 -9.86 4.98
C ALA A 308 -17.20 -10.51 3.80
N LEU A 309 -17.82 -9.70 2.92
CA LEU A 309 -18.56 -10.20 1.76
C LEU A 309 -17.63 -10.62 0.62
N TYR A 310 -16.46 -9.98 0.48
CA TYR A 310 -15.52 -10.25 -0.62
C TYR A 310 -14.60 -11.43 -0.35
N ALA A 311 -14.20 -11.66 0.90
CA ALA A 311 -13.37 -12.81 1.27
C ALA A 311 -14.11 -14.15 1.01
N VAL A 312 -15.42 -14.19 1.26
CA VAL A 312 -16.27 -15.36 0.97
C VAL A 312 -16.44 -15.59 -0.53
N LEU A 313 -16.49 -14.52 -1.34
CA LEU A 313 -16.62 -14.62 -2.80
C LEU A 313 -15.32 -15.13 -3.46
N CYS A 314 -14.15 -14.72 -3.00
CA CYS A 314 -12.87 -15.20 -3.53
C CYS A 314 -12.66 -16.70 -3.26
N VAL A 315 -13.00 -17.19 -2.06
CA VAL A 315 -12.90 -18.62 -1.72
C VAL A 315 -13.88 -19.46 -2.55
N MET A 316 -15.09 -18.95 -2.82
CA MET A 316 -16.07 -19.66 -3.66
C MET A 316 -15.67 -19.69 -5.13
N ALA A 317 -15.03 -18.64 -5.67
CA ALA A 317 -14.55 -18.63 -7.04
C ALA A 317 -13.46 -19.66 -7.29
N ILE A 318 -12.54 -19.84 -6.35
CA ILE A 318 -11.47 -20.86 -6.43
C ILE A 318 -12.07 -22.27 -6.36
N ALA A 319 -13.06 -22.51 -5.51
CA ALA A 319 -13.74 -23.80 -5.41
C ALA A 319 -14.50 -24.17 -6.68
N LEU A 320 -15.17 -23.20 -7.34
CA LEU A 320 -15.90 -23.43 -8.58
C LEU A 320 -14.97 -23.68 -9.78
N ALA A 321 -13.82 -23.01 -9.86
CA ALA A 321 -12.82 -23.26 -10.90
C ALA A 321 -12.20 -24.66 -10.77
N GLY A 322 -11.96 -25.13 -9.53
CA GLY A 322 -11.49 -26.50 -9.27
C GLY A 322 -12.48 -27.57 -9.70
N ILE A 323 -13.79 -27.37 -9.52
CA ILE A 323 -14.82 -28.30 -9.90
C ILE A 323 -14.98 -28.35 -11.45
N ALA A 324 -14.85 -27.23 -12.14
CA ALA A 324 -14.90 -27.20 -13.60
C ALA A 324 -13.73 -27.93 -14.28
N ALA A 325 -12.54 -27.87 -13.68
CA ALA A 325 -11.38 -28.60 -14.18
C ALA A 325 -11.49 -30.13 -13.99
N VAL A 326 -12.10 -30.59 -12.92
CA VAL A 326 -12.32 -32.02 -12.63
C VAL A 326 -13.39 -32.63 -13.51
N THR A 327 -14.44 -31.89 -13.85
CA THR A 327 -15.54 -32.38 -14.70
C THR A 327 -15.15 -32.47 -16.18
N ARG A 328 -14.23 -31.63 -16.67
CA ARG A 328 -13.70 -31.74 -18.05
C ARG A 328 -12.82 -32.95 -18.30
N LYS A 329 -12.19 -33.52 -17.26
CA LYS A 329 -11.33 -34.70 -17.37
C LYS A 329 -12.07 -36.04 -17.42
N LYS A 330 -13.40 -36.05 -17.18
CA LYS A 330 -14.23 -37.27 -17.21
C LYS A 330 -15.00 -37.50 -18.52
N ASN A 331 -14.88 -36.63 -19.51
CA ASN A 331 -15.62 -36.73 -20.77
C ASN A 331 -14.69 -36.75 -22.01
N VAL A 332 -13.49 -37.33 -21.88
CA VAL A 332 -12.65 -37.72 -23.03
C VAL A 332 -12.33 -39.19 -22.94
#